data_5f8e5230706d5d6d4a1e207be457d80d
#
_entry.id   5f8e5230706d5d6d4a1e207be457d80d
#
_cell.length_a   1.000
_cell.length_b   1.000
_cell.length_c   1.000
_cell.angle_alpha   90.00
_cell.angle_beta   90.00
_cell.angle_gamma   90.00
#
_symmetry.space_group_name_H-M   'P 1'
#
loop_
_entity.id
_entity.type
_entity.pdbx_description
1 polymer ?
#
loop_
_entity_poly.entity_id
_entity_poly.type
_entity_poly.pdbx_seq_one_letter_code
_entity_poly.pdbx_strand_id
1 'polypeptide(L)'
;MVTVEEEIAFSEEIVKDYNLAPGEKEVRQLGEVGLKVLNYDVFYEDGVEVKRELTNEEIRREPVTRIVAVGASEIERTPLTRSKGRNRYTVRKDNGAIVERQETYYDLPMRGVMAIAARECGVEAYYTVRDDGVKVDADGYVLVAANLSYYPRCSVVETSLGLGRVYDTGSFAETNPEQFDLATDWTNRNGQ
;
A
#
# COMPACT_ATOMS: atom_id res chain seq x y z
N MET A 1 -6.99 41.80 9.07
CA MET A 1 -6.91 40.67 8.12
C MET A 1 -5.50 40.13 8.14
N VAL A 2 -5.33 38.80 8.25
CA VAL A 2 -4.05 38.08 8.24
C VAL A 2 -4.12 37.01 7.14
N THR A 3 -3.09 36.92 6.34
CA THR A 3 -2.97 35.92 5.26
C THR A 3 -1.97 34.86 5.68
N VAL A 4 -2.33 33.59 5.53
CA VAL A 4 -1.49 32.42 5.82
C VAL A 4 -1.38 31.57 4.55
N GLU A 5 -0.17 31.13 4.24
CA GLU A 5 0.08 30.17 3.16
C GLU A 5 0.22 28.77 3.79
N GLU A 6 -0.46 27.79 3.21
CA GLU A 6 -0.36 26.39 3.61
C GLU A 6 -0.07 25.50 2.40
N GLU A 7 0.82 24.53 2.61
CA GLU A 7 1.10 23.50 1.62
C GLU A 7 -0.05 22.48 1.54
N ILE A 8 -0.38 22.06 0.32
CA ILE A 8 -1.28 20.94 0.05
C ILE A 8 -0.40 19.75 -0.33
N ALA A 9 -0.44 18.69 0.48
CA ALA A 9 0.32 17.48 0.19
C ALA A 9 -0.14 16.86 -1.13
N PHE A 10 0.82 16.33 -1.91
CA PHE A 10 0.48 15.55 -3.09
C PHE A 10 0.12 14.11 -2.71
N SER A 11 -0.65 13.44 -3.58
CA SER A 11 -0.93 12.01 -3.52
C SER A 11 0.12 11.20 -4.28
N GLU A 12 0.25 9.92 -3.94
CA GLU A 12 1.03 8.96 -4.73
C GLU A 12 0.08 7.97 -5.42
N GLU A 13 0.32 7.70 -6.70
CA GLU A 13 -0.36 6.69 -7.50
C GLU A 13 0.63 5.64 -7.94
N ILE A 14 0.29 4.36 -7.75
CA ILE A 14 1.08 3.22 -8.21
C ILE A 14 0.42 2.66 -9.47
N VAL A 15 1.17 2.63 -10.58
CA VAL A 15 0.73 2.07 -11.85
C VAL A 15 1.54 0.81 -12.19
N LYS A 16 0.89 -0.18 -12.80
CA LYS A 16 1.59 -1.38 -13.27
C LYS A 16 2.30 -1.07 -14.58
N ASP A 17 3.54 -1.55 -14.70
CA ASP A 17 4.31 -1.52 -15.95
C ASP A 17 4.85 -2.92 -16.26
N TYR A 18 4.43 -3.47 -17.39
CA TYR A 18 4.83 -4.81 -17.83
C TYR A 18 6.19 -4.84 -18.54
N ASN A 19 6.82 -3.70 -18.75
CA ASN A 19 8.17 -3.60 -19.31
C ASN A 19 9.26 -3.56 -18.23
N LEU A 20 8.87 -3.34 -16.98
CA LEU A 20 9.77 -3.41 -15.83
C LEU A 20 9.82 -4.84 -15.28
N ALA A 21 10.95 -5.24 -14.71
CA ALA A 21 11.03 -6.49 -13.98
C ALA A 21 10.05 -6.50 -12.79
N PRO A 22 9.40 -7.63 -12.43
CA PRO A 22 8.45 -7.68 -11.34
C PRO A 22 9.00 -7.10 -10.04
N GLY A 23 8.32 -6.08 -9.49
CA GLY A 23 8.73 -5.36 -8.29
C GLY A 23 9.74 -4.23 -8.50
N GLU A 24 10.32 -4.08 -9.69
CA GLU A 24 11.13 -2.92 -10.05
C GLU A 24 10.27 -1.66 -10.04
N LYS A 25 10.83 -0.55 -9.56
CA LYS A 25 10.12 0.73 -9.44
C LYS A 25 10.77 1.81 -10.28
N GLU A 26 9.95 2.57 -10.98
CA GLU A 26 10.38 3.76 -11.72
C GLU A 26 9.43 4.92 -11.44
N VAL A 27 9.97 6.08 -11.08
CA VAL A 27 9.18 7.30 -10.90
C VAL A 27 8.88 7.89 -12.27
N ARG A 28 7.62 7.84 -12.70
CA ARG A 28 7.13 8.39 -13.97
C ARG A 28 6.81 9.88 -13.88
N GLN A 29 6.36 10.32 -12.70
CA GLN A 29 6.03 11.70 -12.41
C GLN A 29 6.42 12.01 -10.98
N LEU A 30 7.17 13.11 -10.80
CA LEU A 30 7.46 13.64 -9.47
C LEU A 30 6.20 14.29 -8.89
N GLY A 31 5.96 14.05 -7.60
CA GLY A 31 4.95 14.79 -6.87
C GLY A 31 5.43 16.22 -6.58
N GLU A 32 4.50 17.17 -6.62
CA GLU A 32 4.75 18.53 -6.19
C GLU A 32 3.68 18.96 -5.18
N VAL A 33 4.11 19.61 -4.10
CA VAL A 33 3.17 20.17 -3.13
C VAL A 33 2.38 21.32 -3.76
N GLY A 34 1.10 21.33 -3.50
CA GLY A 34 0.22 22.46 -3.81
C GLY A 34 0.40 23.60 -2.80
N LEU A 35 -0.26 24.70 -3.04
CA LEU A 35 -0.27 25.88 -2.18
C LEU A 35 -1.67 26.44 -2.10
N LYS A 36 -2.18 26.65 -0.89
CA LYS A 36 -3.41 27.40 -0.62
C LYS A 36 -3.13 28.63 0.22
N VAL A 37 -3.93 29.63 0.03
CA VAL A 37 -3.89 30.90 0.76
C VAL A 37 -5.16 31.02 1.57
N LEU A 38 -5.00 31.21 2.85
CA LEU A 38 -6.09 31.40 3.82
C LEU A 38 -6.06 32.84 4.32
N ASN A 39 -7.19 33.55 4.19
CA ASN A 39 -7.35 34.90 4.71
C ASN A 39 -8.24 34.86 5.95
N TYR A 40 -7.76 35.48 7.02
CA TYR A 40 -8.45 35.53 8.29
C TYR A 40 -8.75 36.97 8.70
N ASP A 41 -9.94 37.22 9.22
CA ASP A 41 -10.18 38.36 10.08
C ASP A 41 -9.79 38.00 11.51
N VAL A 42 -8.97 38.86 12.09
CA VAL A 42 -8.42 38.64 13.45
C VAL A 42 -8.94 39.74 14.35
N PHE A 43 -9.51 39.35 15.48
CA PHE A 43 -10.07 40.23 16.50
C PHE A 43 -9.14 40.28 17.72
N TYR A 44 -8.92 41.48 18.22
CA TYR A 44 -8.01 41.72 19.36
C TYR A 44 -8.78 42.39 20.50
N GLU A 45 -8.50 41.98 21.73
CA GLU A 45 -8.88 42.68 22.97
C GLU A 45 -7.59 42.95 23.75
N ASP A 46 -7.40 44.21 24.16
CA ASP A 46 -6.19 44.66 24.88
C ASP A 46 -4.86 44.26 24.22
N GLY A 47 -4.83 44.21 22.89
CA GLY A 47 -3.67 43.82 22.09
C GLY A 47 -3.40 42.31 22.01
N VAL A 48 -4.30 41.48 22.55
CA VAL A 48 -4.22 40.01 22.48
C VAL A 48 -5.26 39.51 21.48
N GLU A 49 -4.84 38.58 20.58
CA GLU A 49 -5.75 37.92 19.65
C GLU A 49 -6.76 37.06 20.44
N VAL A 50 -8.04 37.34 20.30
CA VAL A 50 -9.14 36.62 20.98
C VAL A 50 -9.92 35.72 20.02
N LYS A 51 -9.91 36.02 18.74
CA LYS A 51 -10.66 35.28 17.72
C LYS A 51 -10.04 35.44 16.35
N ARG A 52 -10.13 34.37 15.54
CA ARG A 52 -9.75 34.35 14.13
C ARG A 52 -10.87 33.69 13.34
N GLU A 53 -11.32 34.30 12.28
CA GLU A 53 -12.36 33.78 11.39
C GLU A 53 -11.82 33.70 9.98
N LEU A 54 -11.94 32.52 9.35
CA LEU A 54 -11.56 32.30 7.95
C LEU A 54 -12.57 33.06 7.07
N THR A 55 -12.09 33.98 6.27
CA THR A 55 -12.92 34.79 5.36
C THR A 55 -12.83 34.36 3.91
N ASN A 56 -11.67 33.78 3.52
CA ASN A 56 -11.46 33.30 2.16
C ASN A 56 -10.39 32.20 2.14
N GLU A 57 -10.57 31.21 1.27
CA GLU A 57 -9.59 30.19 0.93
C GLU A 57 -9.42 30.16 -0.60
N GLU A 58 -8.19 30.23 -1.06
CA GLU A 58 -7.85 30.22 -2.48
C GLU A 58 -6.72 29.22 -2.73
N ILE A 59 -6.94 28.29 -3.65
CA ILE A 59 -5.86 27.39 -4.10
C ILE A 59 -5.03 28.16 -5.14
N ARG A 60 -3.79 28.45 -4.80
CA ARG A 60 -2.83 29.13 -5.69
C ARG A 60 -2.13 28.18 -6.65
N ARG A 61 -1.92 26.95 -6.19
CA ARG A 61 -1.32 25.89 -6.97
C ARG A 61 -1.86 24.55 -6.52
N GLU A 62 -2.44 23.79 -7.45
CA GLU A 62 -2.86 22.43 -7.20
C GLU A 62 -1.64 21.52 -6.96
N PRO A 63 -1.76 20.52 -6.05
CA PRO A 63 -0.70 19.52 -5.90
C PRO A 63 -0.62 18.64 -7.15
N VAL A 64 0.59 18.23 -7.50
CA VAL A 64 0.83 17.27 -8.59
C VAL A 64 1.02 15.89 -7.98
N THR A 65 0.19 14.92 -8.39
CA THR A 65 0.30 13.52 -7.95
C THR A 65 1.65 12.92 -8.37
N ARG A 66 2.32 12.25 -7.45
CA ARG A 66 3.48 11.42 -7.77
C ARG A 66 3.00 10.11 -8.39
N ILE A 67 3.58 9.71 -9.54
CA ILE A 67 3.27 8.44 -10.21
C ILE A 67 4.50 7.55 -10.17
N VAL A 68 4.35 6.37 -9.57
CA VAL A 68 5.38 5.35 -9.51
C VAL A 68 4.93 4.13 -10.31
N ALA A 69 5.65 3.82 -11.39
CA ALA A 69 5.47 2.57 -12.11
C ALA A 69 6.14 1.44 -11.34
N VAL A 70 5.44 0.32 -11.22
CA VAL A 70 5.97 -0.90 -10.59
C VAL A 70 5.85 -2.05 -11.57
N GLY A 71 6.95 -2.74 -11.78
CA GLY A 71 7.04 -3.89 -12.66
C GLY A 71 6.03 -4.97 -12.28
N ALA A 72 5.28 -5.43 -13.26
CA ALA A 72 4.23 -6.43 -13.12
C ALA A 72 4.34 -7.49 -14.22
N SER A 73 3.84 -8.71 -13.98
CA SER A 73 3.77 -9.72 -15.03
C SER A 73 2.49 -9.59 -15.85
N GLU A 74 2.55 -9.97 -17.12
CA GLU A 74 1.40 -9.95 -18.05
C GLU A 74 0.34 -11.03 -17.74
N ILE A 75 0.57 -11.86 -16.72
CA ILE A 75 -0.32 -12.99 -16.44
C ILE A 75 -1.62 -12.48 -15.82
N GLU A 76 -2.70 -12.65 -16.54
CA GLU A 76 -4.04 -12.39 -16.05
C GLU A 76 -4.40 -13.40 -14.95
N ARG A 77 -4.74 -12.92 -13.75
CA ARG A 77 -5.08 -13.76 -12.61
C ARG A 77 -6.53 -13.58 -12.21
N THR A 78 -7.23 -14.69 -12.06
CA THR A 78 -8.55 -14.65 -11.43
C THR A 78 -8.37 -14.25 -9.96
N PRO A 79 -9.01 -13.18 -9.46
CA PRO A 79 -8.85 -12.74 -8.09
C PRO A 79 -9.23 -13.82 -7.07
N LEU A 80 -8.47 -13.89 -5.98
CA LEU A 80 -8.88 -14.60 -4.77
C LEU A 80 -10.15 -13.93 -4.25
N THR A 81 -11.09 -14.73 -3.77
CA THR A 81 -12.32 -14.22 -3.16
C THR A 81 -12.58 -14.95 -1.86
N ARG A 82 -13.28 -14.28 -0.93
CA ARG A 82 -13.71 -14.89 0.32
C ARG A 82 -14.43 -16.23 0.13
N SER A 83 -15.25 -16.36 -0.89
CA SER A 83 -16.01 -17.59 -1.17
C SER A 83 -15.16 -18.72 -1.73
N LYS A 84 -14.07 -18.41 -2.45
CA LYS A 84 -13.16 -19.44 -2.98
C LYS A 84 -12.23 -20.00 -1.91
N GLY A 85 -11.81 -19.19 -0.95
CA GLY A 85 -10.86 -19.56 0.09
C GLY A 85 -9.43 -19.87 -0.39
N ARG A 86 -9.28 -20.20 -1.67
CA ARG A 86 -8.02 -20.59 -2.32
C ARG A 86 -8.04 -20.23 -3.77
N ASN A 87 -6.88 -19.79 -4.28
CA ASN A 87 -6.65 -19.52 -5.69
C ASN A 87 -5.36 -20.21 -6.16
N ARG A 88 -5.29 -20.63 -7.42
CA ARG A 88 -4.08 -21.19 -8.04
C ARG A 88 -3.91 -20.61 -9.43
N TYR A 89 -2.66 -20.27 -9.75
CA TYR A 89 -2.29 -19.76 -11.06
C TYR A 89 -0.81 -20.00 -11.33
N THR A 90 -0.43 -19.91 -12.58
CA THR A 90 0.96 -20.07 -13.01
C THR A 90 1.64 -18.72 -13.09
N VAL A 91 2.87 -18.63 -12.61
CA VAL A 91 3.73 -17.43 -12.73
C VAL A 91 5.04 -17.80 -13.40
N ARG A 92 5.59 -16.84 -14.17
CA ARG A 92 6.97 -16.92 -14.66
C ARG A 92 7.87 -16.11 -13.73
N LYS A 93 8.91 -16.73 -13.19
CA LYS A 93 9.94 -16.06 -12.39
C LYS A 93 10.96 -15.35 -13.28
N ASP A 94 11.72 -14.43 -12.70
CA ASP A 94 12.76 -13.65 -13.41
C ASP A 94 13.81 -14.53 -14.08
N ASN A 95 14.09 -15.72 -13.51
CA ASN A 95 14.99 -16.73 -14.10
C ASN A 95 14.33 -17.55 -15.22
N GLY A 96 13.12 -17.20 -15.63
CA GLY A 96 12.34 -17.87 -16.68
C GLY A 96 11.59 -19.14 -16.22
N ALA A 97 11.77 -19.60 -14.99
CA ALA A 97 11.06 -20.77 -14.48
C ALA A 97 9.56 -20.49 -14.35
N ILE A 98 8.75 -21.49 -14.73
CA ILE A 98 7.30 -21.44 -14.57
C ILE A 98 6.95 -22.25 -13.32
N VAL A 99 6.25 -21.62 -12.37
CA VAL A 99 5.83 -22.26 -11.13
C VAL A 99 4.32 -22.09 -10.92
N GLU A 100 3.68 -23.09 -10.32
CA GLU A 100 2.31 -22.92 -9.84
C GLU A 100 2.35 -22.22 -8.48
N ARG A 101 1.63 -21.10 -8.37
CA ARG A 101 1.44 -20.37 -7.13
C ARG A 101 0.05 -20.62 -6.58
N GLN A 102 -0.02 -20.88 -5.29
CA GLN A 102 -1.26 -20.92 -4.54
C GLN A 102 -1.40 -19.64 -3.71
N GLU A 103 -2.59 -19.10 -3.68
CA GLU A 103 -2.98 -18.06 -2.72
C GLU A 103 -4.08 -18.57 -1.80
N THR A 104 -3.95 -18.21 -0.54
CA THR A 104 -4.97 -18.35 0.50
C THR A 104 -5.12 -17.00 1.19
N TYR A 105 -6.00 -16.90 2.19
CA TYR A 105 -6.11 -15.68 2.99
C TYR A 105 -6.20 -16.02 4.48
N TYR A 106 -5.80 -15.06 5.31
CA TYR A 106 -5.93 -15.15 6.75
C TYR A 106 -6.43 -13.83 7.34
N ASP A 107 -7.09 -13.93 8.50
CA ASP A 107 -7.61 -12.77 9.22
C ASP A 107 -6.99 -12.75 10.63
N LEU A 108 -5.87 -12.01 10.75
CA LEU A 108 -5.18 -11.77 12.01
C LEU A 108 -4.92 -10.28 12.20
N PRO A 109 -4.84 -9.80 13.45
CA PRO A 109 -4.37 -8.44 13.73
C PRO A 109 -2.91 -8.25 13.31
N MET A 110 -2.66 -7.36 12.35
CA MET A 110 -1.32 -7.18 11.75
C MET A 110 -0.43 -6.17 12.49
N ARG A 111 -0.87 -5.58 13.61
CA ARG A 111 -0.09 -4.54 14.32
C ARG A 111 1.32 -4.98 14.71
N GLY A 112 1.48 -6.21 15.20
CA GLY A 112 2.79 -6.75 15.54
C GLY A 112 3.71 -6.92 14.34
N VAL A 113 3.15 -7.43 13.24
CA VAL A 113 3.85 -7.61 11.95
C VAL A 113 4.28 -6.25 11.39
N MET A 114 3.39 -5.25 11.40
CA MET A 114 3.71 -3.91 10.91
C MET A 114 4.75 -3.19 11.77
N ALA A 115 4.79 -3.43 13.08
CA ALA A 115 5.85 -2.90 13.95
C ALA A 115 7.23 -3.50 13.61
N ILE A 116 7.29 -4.76 13.18
CA ILE A 116 8.52 -5.39 12.67
C ILE A 116 8.85 -4.80 11.30
N ALA A 117 7.88 -4.70 10.40
CA ALA A 117 8.03 -4.16 9.06
C ALA A 117 8.58 -2.74 9.06
N ALA A 118 8.11 -1.88 9.96
CA ALA A 118 8.63 -0.52 10.10
C ALA A 118 10.12 -0.48 10.40
N ARG A 119 10.61 -1.40 11.22
CA ARG A 119 12.03 -1.47 11.59
C ARG A 119 12.89 -2.09 10.48
N GLU A 120 12.39 -3.10 9.80
CA GLU A 120 13.16 -3.88 8.83
C GLU A 120 13.02 -3.37 7.40
N CYS A 121 11.86 -2.79 7.06
CA CYS A 121 11.52 -2.35 5.71
C CYS A 121 11.47 -0.82 5.57
N GLY A 122 11.51 -0.08 6.67
CA GLY A 122 11.40 1.40 6.65
C GLY A 122 10.02 1.91 6.21
N VAL A 123 8.98 1.10 6.42
CA VAL A 123 7.58 1.47 6.10
C VAL A 123 6.87 1.99 7.35
N GLU A 124 5.70 2.59 7.16
CA GLU A 124 4.86 3.01 8.28
C GLU A 124 4.37 1.82 9.12
N ALA A 125 4.28 1.98 10.44
CA ALA A 125 3.92 0.92 11.38
C ALA A 125 2.40 0.65 11.48
N TYR A 126 1.62 0.99 10.45
CA TYR A 126 0.19 0.75 10.41
C TYR A 126 -0.25 0.12 9.09
N TYR A 127 -1.47 -0.38 9.07
CA TYR A 127 -2.16 -0.87 7.90
C TYR A 127 -3.60 -0.35 7.89
N THR A 128 -4.20 -0.35 6.72
CA THR A 128 -5.62 -0.07 6.52
C THR A 128 -6.31 -1.28 5.91
N VAL A 129 -7.64 -1.26 5.94
CA VAL A 129 -8.46 -2.27 5.28
C VAL A 129 -9.19 -1.61 4.13
N ARG A 130 -9.01 -2.12 2.92
CA ARG A 130 -9.73 -1.66 1.73
C ARG A 130 -11.22 -2.05 1.81
N ASP A 131 -12.06 -1.45 0.96
CA ASP A 131 -13.50 -1.73 0.90
C ASP A 131 -13.82 -3.20 0.56
N ASP A 132 -12.91 -3.90 -0.13
CA ASP A 132 -13.01 -5.32 -0.42
C ASP A 132 -12.51 -6.23 0.72
N GLY A 133 -12.09 -5.65 1.85
CA GLY A 133 -11.62 -6.35 3.04
C GLY A 133 -10.15 -6.76 3.01
N VAL A 134 -9.40 -6.33 2.01
CA VAL A 134 -7.96 -6.64 1.93
C VAL A 134 -7.16 -5.68 2.79
N LYS A 135 -6.22 -6.19 3.60
CA LYS A 135 -5.32 -5.39 4.42
C LYS A 135 -4.14 -4.92 3.59
N VAL A 136 -3.88 -3.61 3.62
CA VAL A 136 -2.80 -2.97 2.86
C VAL A 136 -1.96 -2.07 3.77
N ASP A 137 -0.68 -1.92 3.42
CA ASP A 137 0.21 -0.96 4.07
C ASP A 137 -0.10 0.49 3.65
N ALA A 138 0.67 1.45 4.18
CA ALA A 138 0.50 2.87 3.87
C ALA A 138 0.71 3.21 2.38
N ASP A 139 1.50 2.40 1.67
CA ASP A 139 1.77 2.55 0.24
C ASP A 139 0.72 1.81 -0.64
N GLY A 140 -0.27 1.15 -0.03
CA GLY A 140 -1.32 0.42 -0.73
C GLY A 140 -0.98 -1.01 -1.15
N TYR A 141 0.17 -1.55 -0.74
CA TYR A 141 0.53 -2.95 -1.00
C TYR A 141 -0.23 -3.90 -0.09
N VAL A 142 -0.75 -4.98 -0.67
CA VAL A 142 -1.37 -6.08 0.09
C VAL A 142 -0.34 -6.67 1.06
N LEU A 143 -0.75 -6.90 2.32
CA LEU A 143 0.12 -7.56 3.30
C LEU A 143 0.17 -9.06 3.00
N VAL A 144 1.39 -9.58 2.78
CA VAL A 144 1.62 -10.96 2.33
C VAL A 144 2.46 -11.72 3.35
N ALA A 145 2.00 -12.93 3.70
CA ALA A 145 2.85 -13.94 4.31
C ALA A 145 3.37 -14.90 3.23
N ALA A 146 4.66 -15.22 3.27
CA ALA A 146 5.34 -16.05 2.30
C ALA A 146 6.51 -16.83 2.91
N ASN A 147 7.16 -17.69 2.13
CA ASN A 147 8.43 -18.29 2.50
C ASN A 147 9.54 -17.24 2.40
N LEU A 148 10.10 -16.81 3.55
CA LEU A 148 11.09 -15.73 3.58
C LEU A 148 12.44 -16.10 2.97
N SER A 149 12.73 -17.37 2.74
CA SER A 149 13.93 -17.82 2.01
C SER A 149 13.79 -17.66 0.50
N TYR A 150 12.56 -17.69 -0.02
CA TYR A 150 12.22 -17.51 -1.44
C TYR A 150 11.80 -16.07 -1.75
N TYR A 151 11.07 -15.47 -0.82
CA TYR A 151 10.53 -14.12 -0.91
C TYR A 151 10.94 -13.37 0.36
N PRO A 152 12.12 -12.77 0.39
CA PRO A 152 12.61 -12.05 1.55
C PRO A 152 11.62 -11.00 2.05
N ARG A 153 11.62 -10.76 3.37
CA ARG A 153 10.82 -9.68 3.93
C ARG A 153 11.07 -8.37 3.19
N CYS A 154 10.06 -7.54 3.03
CA CYS A 154 10.03 -6.28 2.28
C CYS A 154 9.99 -6.42 0.76
N SER A 155 10.19 -7.63 0.20
CA SER A 155 10.10 -7.79 -1.25
C SER A 155 8.67 -7.56 -1.76
N VAL A 156 8.55 -6.91 -2.91
CA VAL A 156 7.30 -6.71 -3.60
C VAL A 156 7.01 -7.94 -4.46
N VAL A 157 5.77 -8.40 -4.39
CA VAL A 157 5.29 -9.57 -5.14
C VAL A 157 3.95 -9.26 -5.78
N GLU A 158 3.67 -9.91 -6.89
CA GLU A 158 2.35 -9.85 -7.49
C GLU A 158 1.41 -10.85 -6.84
N THR A 159 0.21 -10.39 -6.52
CA THR A 159 -0.89 -11.21 -6.04
C THR A 159 -2.12 -11.04 -6.93
N SER A 160 -3.11 -11.91 -6.77
CA SER A 160 -4.39 -11.76 -7.48
C SER A 160 -5.25 -10.61 -6.94
N LEU A 161 -4.87 -10.02 -5.80
CA LEU A 161 -5.55 -8.87 -5.17
C LEU A 161 -4.80 -7.54 -5.37
N GLY A 162 -3.75 -7.55 -6.20
CA GLY A 162 -2.89 -6.42 -6.49
C GLY A 162 -1.45 -6.66 -6.09
N LEU A 163 -0.62 -5.62 -6.19
CA LEU A 163 0.76 -5.70 -5.70
C LEU A 163 0.76 -5.89 -4.18
N GLY A 164 1.58 -6.82 -3.72
CA GLY A 164 1.74 -7.13 -2.31
C GLY A 164 3.18 -6.91 -1.86
N ARG A 165 3.37 -6.78 -0.55
CA ARG A 165 4.68 -6.71 0.07
C ARG A 165 4.77 -7.77 1.16
N VAL A 166 5.86 -8.54 1.14
CA VAL A 166 6.06 -9.65 2.07
C VAL A 166 6.46 -9.11 3.43
N TYR A 167 5.66 -9.40 4.45
CA TYR A 167 5.89 -8.96 5.81
C TYR A 167 5.91 -10.09 6.83
N ASP A 168 5.28 -11.20 6.49
CA ASP A 168 5.04 -12.30 7.43
C ASP A 168 5.39 -13.65 6.82
N THR A 169 5.29 -14.69 7.63
CA THR A 169 5.45 -16.09 7.22
C THR A 169 4.49 -16.97 8.04
N GLY A 170 4.34 -18.21 7.64
CA GLY A 170 3.51 -19.18 8.36
C GLY A 170 3.98 -20.62 8.09
N SER A 171 3.43 -21.57 8.82
CA SER A 171 3.79 -22.99 8.70
C SER A 171 3.55 -23.57 7.29
N PHE A 172 2.61 -23.01 6.53
CA PHE A 172 2.38 -23.40 5.13
C PHE A 172 3.65 -23.23 4.25
N ALA A 173 4.50 -22.28 4.60
CA ALA A 173 5.72 -21.95 3.84
C ALA A 173 6.75 -23.09 3.82
N GLU A 174 6.70 -24.01 4.79
CA GLU A 174 7.57 -25.19 4.85
C GLU A 174 7.15 -26.25 3.83
N THR A 175 5.84 -26.39 3.62
CA THR A 175 5.26 -27.44 2.76
C THR A 175 4.97 -26.93 1.35
N ASN A 176 4.72 -25.63 1.18
CA ASN A 176 4.44 -25.01 -0.11
C ASN A 176 5.15 -23.65 -0.22
N PRO A 177 6.45 -23.66 -0.56
CA PRO A 177 7.27 -22.44 -0.56
C PRO A 177 6.84 -21.38 -1.60
N GLU A 178 6.05 -21.76 -2.60
CA GLU A 178 5.51 -20.84 -3.60
C GLU A 178 4.13 -20.28 -3.22
N GLN A 179 3.59 -20.65 -2.06
CA GLN A 179 2.30 -20.15 -1.59
C GLN A 179 2.43 -18.75 -1.00
N PHE A 180 1.42 -17.94 -1.28
CA PHE A 180 1.15 -16.69 -0.57
C PHE A 180 -0.11 -16.81 0.28
N ASP A 181 -0.05 -16.24 1.47
CA ASP A 181 -1.23 -16.07 2.32
C ASP A 181 -1.49 -14.58 2.50
N LEU A 182 -2.66 -14.12 2.05
CA LEU A 182 -2.98 -12.70 1.92
C LEU A 182 -3.77 -12.24 3.15
N ALA A 183 -3.32 -11.16 3.79
CA ALA A 183 -3.99 -10.63 4.97
C ALA A 183 -5.30 -9.93 4.58
N THR A 184 -6.40 -10.34 5.19
CA THR A 184 -7.74 -9.79 4.94
C THR A 184 -8.50 -9.62 6.27
N ASP A 185 -9.67 -9.02 6.23
CA ASP A 185 -10.67 -9.07 7.30
C ASP A 185 -11.79 -10.10 7.00
N TRP A 186 -11.58 -10.92 5.99
CA TRP A 186 -12.52 -12.01 5.65
C TRP A 186 -12.42 -13.09 6.71
N THR A 187 -13.35 -13.12 7.65
CA THR A 187 -13.33 -14.03 8.77
C THR A 187 -13.03 -15.46 8.30
N ASN A 188 -11.77 -15.84 8.44
CA ASN A 188 -11.30 -17.19 8.15
C ASN A 188 -11.34 -17.98 9.45
N ARG A 189 -12.39 -18.79 9.64
CA ARG A 189 -12.50 -19.63 10.84
C ARG A 189 -11.44 -20.71 10.93
N ASN A 190 -10.69 -20.93 9.87
CA ASN A 190 -9.80 -22.08 9.78
C ASN A 190 -8.34 -21.72 10.06
N GLY A 191 -7.98 -20.44 10.13
CA GLY A 191 -6.59 -20.03 10.40
C GLY A 191 -5.55 -20.70 9.48
N GLN A 192 -5.98 -21.17 8.32
CA GLN A 192 -5.21 -22.00 7.40
C GLN A 192 -5.46 -21.61 5.96
#